data_355d63623a2f07583f63897f7ee61297
#
_entry.id   355d63623a2f07583f63897f7ee61297
#
_cell.length_a   1.000
_cell.length_b   1.000
_cell.length_c   1.000
_cell.angle_alpha   90.00
_cell.angle_beta   90.00
_cell.angle_gamma   90.00
#
_symmetry.space_group_name_H-M   'P 1'
#
loop_
_entity.id
_entity.type
_entity.pdbx_description
1 polymer ?
#
loop_
_entity_poly.entity_id
_entity_poly.type
_entity_poly.pdbx_seq_one_letter_code
_entity_poly.pdbx_strand_id
1 'polypeptide(L)'
;MEIKAADVMKLRKMTGAGMMDCKNALMEAEGDFARAQDIIREKGKLVVAKRAERNASEGVVVTRIVGTKAYMLCLACETDFVAQNAEFAASANAMIDIAVAADAADKDTLMAVKNAEGRTVEEMVTEKSGQTGEKVEMAYYARIEAPYCHSYVHFNKKLGTILGFNKVVPEEVAHAVAMQATAMAPIAIDVADCPADVVAHERQIAIEAMKQDPKNAKKPDAIIEKIVVGGLGKWFKEICLLQMPFVKDDKVSVEQHVAAVA
;
A
#
# COMPACT_ATOMS: atom_id res chain seq x y z
N MET A 1 -14.93 38.06 21.99
CA MET A 1 -14.75 37.00 23.03
C MET A 1 -13.26 36.69 23.13
N GLU A 2 -12.70 36.64 24.35
CA GLU A 2 -11.29 36.31 24.51
C GLU A 2 -11.12 34.75 24.52
N ILE A 3 -10.45 34.22 23.51
CA ILE A 3 -10.17 32.77 23.42
C ILE A 3 -9.00 32.43 24.35
N LYS A 4 -9.25 31.62 25.35
CA LYS A 4 -8.22 31.19 26.31
C LYS A 4 -7.28 30.15 25.72
N ALA A 5 -6.00 30.19 26.10
CA ALA A 5 -5.01 29.21 25.65
C ALA A 5 -5.45 27.75 25.97
N ALA A 6 -6.15 27.55 27.09
CA ALA A 6 -6.70 26.24 27.46
C ALA A 6 -7.72 25.69 26.45
N ASP A 7 -8.56 26.57 25.88
CA ASP A 7 -9.56 26.18 24.89
C ASP A 7 -8.88 25.80 23.56
N VAL A 8 -7.86 26.57 23.18
CA VAL A 8 -7.03 26.25 22.00
C VAL A 8 -6.34 24.90 22.17
N MET A 9 -5.75 24.62 23.32
CA MET A 9 -5.13 23.32 23.61
C MET A 9 -6.14 22.17 23.62
N LYS A 10 -7.33 22.41 24.16
CA LYS A 10 -8.43 21.43 24.16
C LYS A 10 -8.87 21.09 22.73
N LEU A 11 -9.10 22.11 21.90
CA LEU A 11 -9.47 21.91 20.49
C LEU A 11 -8.36 21.20 19.71
N ARG A 12 -7.09 21.58 19.95
CA ARG A 12 -5.93 20.89 19.37
C ARG A 12 -5.89 19.40 19.75
N LYS A 13 -6.13 19.08 21.01
CA LYS A 13 -6.17 17.69 21.47
C LYS A 13 -7.30 16.89 20.79
N MET A 14 -8.42 17.54 20.49
CA MET A 14 -9.57 16.91 19.82
C MET A 14 -9.38 16.73 18.32
N THR A 15 -8.69 17.67 17.66
CA THR A 15 -8.58 17.74 16.20
C THR A 15 -7.19 17.42 15.65
N GLY A 16 -6.14 17.48 16.49
CA GLY A 16 -4.75 17.37 16.07
C GLY A 16 -4.25 18.53 15.19
N ALA A 17 -5.08 19.54 14.93
CA ALA A 17 -4.72 20.69 14.11
C ALA A 17 -3.67 21.61 14.77
N GLY A 18 -3.01 22.45 13.97
CA GLY A 18 -2.02 23.41 14.47
C GLY A 18 -2.60 24.39 15.50
N MET A 19 -1.78 24.88 16.44
CA MET A 19 -2.21 25.83 17.48
C MET A 19 -2.89 27.07 16.92
N MET A 20 -2.34 27.63 15.85
CA MET A 20 -2.89 28.83 15.20
C MET A 20 -4.20 28.54 14.48
N ASP A 21 -4.31 27.34 13.87
CA ASP A 21 -5.53 26.92 13.20
C ASP A 21 -6.66 26.72 14.22
N CYS A 22 -6.37 26.09 15.36
CA CYS A 22 -7.32 25.95 16.45
C CYS A 22 -7.75 27.31 17.03
N LYS A 23 -6.80 28.24 17.23
CA LYS A 23 -7.10 29.57 17.71
C LYS A 23 -8.00 30.33 16.73
N ASN A 24 -7.67 30.33 15.45
CA ASN A 24 -8.44 31.01 14.42
C ASN A 24 -9.84 30.42 14.28
N ALA A 25 -9.94 29.08 14.29
CA ALA A 25 -11.24 28.40 14.24
C ALA A 25 -12.13 28.72 15.44
N LEU A 26 -11.58 28.75 16.65
CA LEU A 26 -12.33 29.18 17.85
C LEU A 26 -12.74 30.66 17.80
N MET A 27 -11.89 31.52 17.26
CA MET A 27 -12.24 32.95 17.07
C MET A 27 -13.40 33.10 16.08
N GLU A 28 -13.34 32.42 14.95
CA GLU A 28 -14.38 32.45 13.91
C GLU A 28 -15.68 31.80 14.38
N ALA A 29 -15.57 30.76 15.21
CA ALA A 29 -16.71 30.07 15.81
C ALA A 29 -17.23 30.76 17.10
N GLU A 30 -16.71 31.94 17.45
CA GLU A 30 -17.09 32.67 18.67
C GLU A 30 -17.03 31.82 19.96
N GLY A 31 -16.10 30.86 19.97
CA GLY A 31 -15.87 29.93 21.08
C GLY A 31 -16.72 28.65 21.05
N ASP A 32 -17.55 28.44 20.03
CA ASP A 32 -18.26 27.19 19.84
C ASP A 32 -17.30 26.10 19.32
N PHE A 33 -17.11 25.06 20.13
CA PHE A 33 -16.18 23.96 19.81
C PHE A 33 -16.67 23.09 18.64
N ALA A 34 -17.98 22.89 18.51
CA ALA A 34 -18.53 22.07 17.42
C ALA A 34 -18.32 22.80 16.08
N ARG A 35 -18.67 24.10 16.04
CA ARG A 35 -18.45 24.93 14.84
C ARG A 35 -16.95 25.08 14.52
N ALA A 36 -16.09 25.21 15.54
CA ALA A 36 -14.64 25.29 15.34
C ALA A 36 -14.06 23.99 14.74
N GLN A 37 -14.58 22.82 15.11
CA GLN A 37 -14.24 21.53 14.49
C GLN A 37 -14.66 21.49 13.02
N ASP A 38 -15.86 21.97 12.69
CA ASP A 38 -16.34 22.02 11.32
C ASP A 38 -15.44 22.92 10.44
N ILE A 39 -15.05 24.10 10.96
CA ILE A 39 -14.11 25.01 10.28
C ILE A 39 -12.77 24.32 10.00
N ILE A 40 -12.25 23.56 10.96
CA ILE A 40 -11.00 22.79 10.76
C ILE A 40 -11.18 21.72 9.69
N ARG A 41 -12.32 21.02 9.65
CA ARG A 41 -12.64 20.04 8.60
C ARG A 41 -12.77 20.68 7.22
N GLU A 42 -13.47 21.81 7.11
CA GLU A 42 -13.59 22.58 5.87
C GLU A 42 -12.22 23.00 5.36
N LYS A 43 -11.32 23.43 6.26
CA LYS A 43 -9.95 23.76 5.92
C LYS A 43 -9.16 22.54 5.41
N GLY A 44 -9.35 21.38 6.01
CA GLY A 44 -8.75 20.12 5.53
C GLY A 44 -9.18 19.79 4.10
N LYS A 45 -10.47 19.92 3.78
CA LYS A 45 -10.98 19.75 2.42
C LYS A 45 -10.36 20.72 1.42
N LEU A 46 -10.13 21.97 1.81
CA LEU A 46 -9.46 22.96 0.96
C LEU A 46 -7.99 22.60 0.71
N VAL A 47 -7.29 22.04 1.70
CA VAL A 47 -5.91 21.53 1.51
C VAL A 47 -5.91 20.40 0.49
N VAL A 48 -6.79 19.41 0.62
CA VAL A 48 -6.94 18.31 -0.34
C VAL A 48 -7.19 18.84 -1.74
N ALA A 49 -8.15 19.77 -1.92
CA ALA A 49 -8.48 20.32 -3.22
C ALA A 49 -7.29 21.08 -3.86
N LYS A 50 -6.58 21.89 -3.08
CA LYS A 50 -5.42 22.68 -3.57
C LYS A 50 -4.22 21.80 -3.92
N ARG A 51 -4.14 20.61 -3.35
CA ARG A 51 -3.00 19.69 -3.49
C ARG A 51 -3.35 18.41 -4.27
N ALA A 52 -4.51 18.38 -4.92
CA ALA A 52 -5.00 17.19 -5.64
C ALA A 52 -3.97 16.65 -6.66
N GLU A 53 -3.27 17.55 -7.36
CA GLU A 53 -2.27 17.21 -8.39
C GLU A 53 -0.87 16.91 -7.82
N ARG A 54 -0.67 17.07 -6.50
CA ARG A 54 0.62 16.74 -5.87
C ARG A 54 0.81 15.24 -5.77
N ASN A 55 2.07 14.79 -5.88
CA ASN A 55 2.43 13.39 -5.69
C ASN A 55 2.65 13.11 -4.19
N ALA A 56 1.92 12.15 -3.66
CA ALA A 56 2.16 11.59 -2.34
C ALA A 56 3.05 10.35 -2.50
N SER A 57 4.35 10.55 -2.66
CA SER A 57 5.34 9.49 -2.93
C SER A 57 6.01 8.93 -1.68
N GLU A 58 5.79 9.56 -0.54
CA GLU A 58 6.24 9.13 0.77
C GLU A 58 5.08 8.53 1.56
N GLY A 59 5.36 7.83 2.67
CA GLY A 59 4.28 7.26 3.47
C GLY A 59 4.72 6.17 4.42
N VAL A 60 3.73 5.52 5.01
CA VAL A 60 3.92 4.41 5.95
C VAL A 60 3.02 3.24 5.59
N VAL A 61 3.62 2.06 5.49
CA VAL A 61 2.93 0.77 5.34
C VAL A 61 2.75 0.15 6.72
N VAL A 62 1.54 -0.30 7.01
CA VAL A 62 1.20 -1.04 8.23
C VAL A 62 0.46 -2.33 7.87
N THR A 63 0.64 -3.37 8.68
CA THR A 63 -0.01 -4.67 8.47
C THR A 63 -0.64 -5.18 9.75
N ARG A 64 -1.67 -6.04 9.62
CA ARG A 64 -2.26 -6.83 10.71
C ARG A 64 -2.54 -8.24 10.22
N ILE A 65 -2.31 -9.21 11.10
CA ILE A 65 -2.74 -10.59 10.88
C ILE A 65 -3.68 -10.96 12.02
N VAL A 66 -4.87 -11.44 11.66
CA VAL A 66 -5.89 -11.90 12.62
C VAL A 66 -6.46 -13.22 12.14
N GLY A 67 -6.06 -14.31 12.79
CA GLY A 67 -6.43 -15.66 12.36
C GLY A 67 -5.94 -15.99 10.96
N THR A 68 -6.88 -16.28 10.06
CA THR A 68 -6.61 -16.61 8.64
C THR A 68 -6.59 -15.37 7.72
N LYS A 69 -6.67 -14.17 8.28
CA LYS A 69 -6.76 -12.93 7.49
C LYS A 69 -5.53 -12.06 7.70
N ALA A 70 -5.04 -11.49 6.62
CA ALA A 70 -4.01 -10.46 6.66
C ALA A 70 -4.52 -9.17 6.00
N TYR A 71 -4.17 -8.05 6.59
CA TYR A 71 -4.54 -6.70 6.17
C TYR A 71 -3.28 -5.87 5.98
N MET A 72 -3.25 -5.06 4.94
CA MET A 72 -2.18 -4.10 4.69
C MET A 72 -2.77 -2.78 4.23
N LEU A 73 -2.22 -1.69 4.77
CA LEU A 73 -2.60 -0.33 4.44
C LEU A 73 -1.34 0.51 4.22
N CYS A 74 -1.36 1.35 3.18
CA CYS A 74 -0.37 2.39 2.97
C CYS A 74 -1.05 3.75 3.07
N LEU A 75 -0.66 4.53 4.07
CA LEU A 75 -1.02 5.94 4.19
C LEU A 75 0.13 6.76 3.59
N ALA A 76 -0.14 7.48 2.50
CA ALA A 76 0.85 8.24 1.75
C ALA A 76 0.77 9.74 2.05
N CYS A 77 1.90 10.43 1.91
CA CYS A 77 2.08 11.87 2.07
C CYS A 77 3.13 12.42 1.10
N GLU A 78 3.33 13.74 1.06
CA GLU A 78 4.26 14.37 0.12
C GLU A 78 5.73 14.23 0.56
N THR A 79 6.02 14.32 1.88
CA THR A 79 7.39 14.37 2.40
C THR A 79 7.70 13.24 3.40
N ASP A 80 8.97 12.89 3.47
CA ASP A 80 9.49 11.94 4.46
C ASP A 80 9.41 12.49 5.90
N PHE A 81 9.46 13.81 6.10
CA PHE A 81 9.26 14.44 7.41
C PHE A 81 7.89 14.09 8.00
N VAL A 82 6.84 14.12 7.19
CA VAL A 82 5.49 13.72 7.63
C VAL A 82 5.43 12.21 7.79
N ALA A 83 5.97 11.42 6.86
CA ALA A 83 5.96 9.96 6.93
C ALA A 83 6.66 9.41 8.19
N GLN A 84 7.74 10.06 8.66
CA GLN A 84 8.49 9.68 9.86
C GLN A 84 7.85 10.15 11.16
N ASN A 85 6.81 11.01 11.09
CA ASN A 85 6.14 11.51 12.28
C ASN A 85 5.37 10.39 12.99
N ALA A 86 5.56 10.26 14.31
CA ALA A 86 4.91 9.24 15.12
C ALA A 86 3.37 9.35 15.10
N GLU A 87 2.81 10.57 15.05
CA GLU A 87 1.36 10.78 14.96
C GLU A 87 0.80 10.37 13.59
N PHE A 88 1.59 10.50 12.52
CA PHE A 88 1.21 10.02 11.19
C PHE A 88 1.16 8.49 11.16
N ALA A 89 2.19 7.83 11.69
CA ALA A 89 2.21 6.38 11.83
C ALA A 89 1.07 5.87 12.75
N ALA A 90 0.77 6.58 13.85
CA ALA A 90 -0.36 6.24 14.73
C ALA A 90 -1.70 6.33 14.00
N SER A 91 -1.88 7.30 13.07
CA SER A 91 -3.08 7.42 12.27
C SER A 91 -3.25 6.24 11.30
N ALA A 92 -2.18 5.80 10.64
CA ALA A 92 -2.22 4.61 9.79
C ALA A 92 -2.57 3.34 10.60
N ASN A 93 -2.00 3.21 11.81
CA ASN A 93 -2.33 2.10 12.72
C ASN A 93 -3.80 2.13 13.17
N ALA A 94 -4.35 3.29 13.50
CA ALA A 94 -5.76 3.41 13.85
C ALA A 94 -6.67 3.02 12.67
N MET A 95 -6.32 3.43 11.44
CA MET A 95 -7.11 3.10 10.25
C MET A 95 -7.07 1.59 9.93
N ILE A 96 -5.92 0.92 10.07
CA ILE A 96 -5.88 -0.53 9.85
C ILE A 96 -6.60 -1.30 10.96
N ASP A 97 -6.60 -0.81 12.20
CA ASP A 97 -7.36 -1.41 13.28
C ASP A 97 -8.89 -1.29 13.04
N ILE A 98 -9.34 -0.18 12.43
CA ILE A 98 -10.73 -0.03 11.94
C ILE A 98 -11.01 -1.03 10.82
N ALA A 99 -10.07 -1.21 9.88
CA ALA A 99 -10.20 -2.18 8.80
C ALA A 99 -10.39 -3.61 9.30
N VAL A 100 -9.62 -3.99 10.32
CA VAL A 100 -9.72 -5.30 11.00
C VAL A 100 -11.06 -5.44 11.70
N ALA A 101 -11.48 -4.44 12.48
CA ALA A 101 -12.73 -4.49 13.23
C ALA A 101 -13.96 -4.59 12.32
N ALA A 102 -13.93 -3.94 11.17
CA ALA A 102 -15.01 -3.95 10.17
C ALA A 102 -14.90 -5.12 9.17
N ASP A 103 -13.80 -5.87 9.19
CA ASP A 103 -13.45 -6.87 8.17
C ASP A 103 -13.59 -6.32 6.73
N ALA A 104 -13.14 -5.07 6.52
CA ALA A 104 -13.32 -4.37 5.25
C ALA A 104 -12.68 -5.16 4.10
N ALA A 105 -13.45 -5.45 3.05
CA ALA A 105 -13.01 -6.30 1.95
C ALA A 105 -12.05 -5.58 0.99
N ASP A 106 -12.27 -4.29 0.79
CA ASP A 106 -11.54 -3.43 -0.14
C ASP A 106 -11.40 -2.00 0.39
N LYS A 107 -10.67 -1.18 -0.36
CA LYS A 107 -10.40 0.21 0.00
C LYS A 107 -11.67 1.06 0.08
N ASP A 108 -12.58 0.91 -0.87
CA ASP A 108 -13.79 1.74 -0.93
C ASP A 108 -14.70 1.43 0.27
N THR A 109 -14.83 0.16 0.60
CA THR A 109 -15.53 -0.29 1.80
C THR A 109 -14.89 0.31 3.05
N LEU A 110 -13.56 0.23 3.19
CA LEU A 110 -12.84 0.77 4.33
C LEU A 110 -13.01 2.29 4.47
N MET A 111 -12.91 3.03 3.37
CA MET A 111 -13.04 4.50 3.38
C MET A 111 -14.39 4.97 3.93
N ALA A 112 -15.45 4.17 3.77
CA ALA A 112 -16.78 4.47 4.28
C ALA A 112 -17.02 4.04 5.74
N VAL A 113 -16.14 3.22 6.32
CA VAL A 113 -16.29 2.75 7.72
C VAL A 113 -16.14 3.91 8.70
N LYS A 114 -17.03 3.96 9.69
CA LYS A 114 -16.98 4.95 10.76
C LYS A 114 -16.22 4.41 11.97
N ASN A 115 -15.40 5.27 12.55
CA ASN A 115 -14.78 5.02 13.85
C ASN A 115 -15.76 5.23 15.01
N ALA A 116 -15.29 5.05 16.24
CA ALA A 116 -16.09 5.21 17.46
C ALA A 116 -16.67 6.64 17.65
N GLU A 117 -16.01 7.66 17.08
CA GLU A 117 -16.46 9.04 17.10
C GLU A 117 -17.43 9.40 15.94
N GLY A 118 -17.82 8.41 15.12
CA GLY A 118 -18.74 8.57 14.00
C GLY A 118 -18.12 9.15 12.73
N ARG A 119 -16.79 9.32 12.67
CA ARG A 119 -16.05 9.80 11.49
C ARG A 119 -15.68 8.65 10.57
N THR A 120 -15.84 8.84 9.27
CA THR A 120 -15.38 7.87 8.29
C THR A 120 -13.84 7.87 8.18
N VAL A 121 -13.27 6.76 7.69
CA VAL A 121 -11.83 6.69 7.40
C VAL A 121 -11.44 7.73 6.35
N GLU A 122 -12.30 8.02 5.36
CA GLU A 122 -12.09 9.10 4.39
C GLU A 122 -11.98 10.48 5.06
N GLU A 123 -12.86 10.77 6.02
CA GLU A 123 -12.76 11.99 6.81
C GLU A 123 -11.48 12.05 7.64
N MET A 124 -11.04 10.92 8.21
CA MET A 124 -9.77 10.85 8.95
C MET A 124 -8.56 11.15 8.05
N VAL A 125 -8.53 10.64 6.81
CA VAL A 125 -7.50 10.95 5.81
C VAL A 125 -7.52 12.44 5.44
N THR A 126 -8.70 13.00 5.20
CA THR A 126 -8.89 14.43 4.90
C THR A 126 -8.41 15.32 6.05
N GLU A 127 -8.76 14.97 7.28
CA GLU A 127 -8.31 15.68 8.49
C GLU A 127 -6.79 15.65 8.60
N LYS A 128 -6.15 14.50 8.27
CA LYS A 128 -4.70 14.38 8.30
C LYS A 128 -4.04 15.31 7.27
N SER A 129 -4.62 15.47 6.07
CA SER A 129 -4.16 16.47 5.10
C SER A 129 -4.25 17.90 5.66
N GLY A 130 -5.32 18.23 6.36
CA GLY A 130 -5.48 19.53 7.04
C GLY A 130 -4.45 19.76 8.16
N GLN A 131 -4.14 18.71 8.93
CA GLN A 131 -3.18 18.77 10.04
C GLN A 131 -1.74 18.96 9.56
N THR A 132 -1.35 18.24 8.50
CA THR A 132 0.01 18.26 7.97
C THR A 132 0.25 19.40 6.97
N GLY A 133 -0.82 19.89 6.34
CA GLY A 133 -0.75 20.83 5.23
C GLY A 133 -0.25 20.18 3.94
N GLU A 134 -0.16 18.84 3.88
CA GLU A 134 0.26 18.06 2.73
C GLU A 134 -0.92 17.27 2.15
N LYS A 135 -0.78 16.82 0.89
CA LYS A 135 -1.66 15.77 0.36
C LYS A 135 -1.42 14.49 1.15
N VAL A 136 -2.45 13.99 1.80
CA VAL A 136 -2.46 12.67 2.42
C VAL A 136 -3.53 11.85 1.74
N GLU A 137 -3.19 10.61 1.38
CA GLU A 137 -4.13 9.67 0.77
C GLU A 137 -3.89 8.24 1.26
N MET A 138 -4.93 7.44 1.31
CA MET A 138 -4.78 5.99 1.41
C MET A 138 -4.38 5.47 0.03
N ALA A 139 -3.07 5.33 -0.22
CA ALA A 139 -2.56 4.89 -1.51
C ALA A 139 -2.93 3.42 -1.77
N TYR A 140 -2.81 2.59 -0.74
CA TYR A 140 -3.07 1.16 -0.83
C TYR A 140 -3.86 0.66 0.36
N TYR A 141 -4.75 -0.29 0.09
CA TYR A 141 -5.34 -1.18 1.07
C TYR A 141 -5.56 -2.54 0.40
N ALA A 142 -5.23 -3.60 1.12
CA ALA A 142 -5.50 -4.97 0.70
C ALA A 142 -5.85 -5.83 1.89
N ARG A 143 -6.77 -6.78 1.68
CA ARG A 143 -7.14 -7.86 2.59
C ARG A 143 -7.01 -9.18 1.85
N ILE A 144 -6.36 -10.14 2.45
CA ILE A 144 -6.31 -11.52 1.96
C ILE A 144 -6.78 -12.48 3.05
N GLU A 145 -7.21 -13.67 2.63
CA GLU A 145 -7.61 -14.75 3.53
C GLU A 145 -7.02 -16.07 3.04
N ALA A 146 -6.32 -16.78 3.91
CA ALA A 146 -5.69 -18.05 3.60
C ALA A 146 -5.52 -18.89 4.89
N PRO A 147 -5.36 -20.22 4.81
CA PRO A 147 -5.10 -21.07 5.97
C PRO A 147 -3.94 -20.61 6.85
N TYR A 148 -2.91 -20.00 6.26
CA TYR A 148 -1.82 -19.37 6.96
C TYR A 148 -1.44 -18.05 6.27
N CYS A 149 -1.38 -16.97 7.03
CA CYS A 149 -0.98 -15.65 6.54
C CYS A 149 0.30 -15.18 7.21
N HIS A 150 1.16 -14.50 6.45
CA HIS A 150 2.35 -13.85 6.94
C HIS A 150 2.47 -12.44 6.36
N SER A 151 3.15 -11.53 7.07
CA SER A 151 3.42 -10.18 6.59
C SER A 151 4.87 -9.78 6.84
N TYR A 152 5.37 -8.95 5.95
CA TYR A 152 6.66 -8.30 6.08
C TYR A 152 6.51 -6.80 5.80
N VAL A 153 7.06 -5.98 6.67
CA VAL A 153 7.20 -4.53 6.45
C VAL A 153 8.68 -4.20 6.50
N HIS A 154 9.18 -3.59 5.45
CA HIS A 154 10.60 -3.23 5.38
C HIS A 154 10.95 -2.16 6.42
N PHE A 155 12.22 -2.10 6.86
CA PHE A 155 12.67 -1.23 7.96
C PHE A 155 12.35 0.26 7.74
N ASN A 156 12.35 0.72 6.48
CA ASN A 156 12.00 2.09 6.10
C ASN A 156 10.47 2.36 6.12
N LYS A 157 9.66 1.33 6.37
CA LYS A 157 8.18 1.36 6.40
C LYS A 157 7.50 1.84 5.11
N LYS A 158 8.23 1.94 4.01
CA LYS A 158 7.70 2.35 2.70
C LYS A 158 7.26 1.16 1.83
N LEU A 159 7.73 -0.02 2.15
CA LEU A 159 7.48 -1.26 1.42
C LEU A 159 6.98 -2.33 2.37
N GLY A 160 6.08 -3.17 1.89
CA GLY A 160 5.58 -4.29 2.63
C GLY A 160 4.84 -5.29 1.77
N THR A 161 4.65 -6.48 2.29
CA THR A 161 3.94 -7.57 1.63
C THR A 161 3.10 -8.32 2.66
N ILE A 162 1.90 -8.71 2.27
CA ILE A 162 1.10 -9.73 2.94
C ILE A 162 1.02 -10.96 2.03
N LEU A 163 1.23 -12.14 2.59
CA LEU A 163 1.17 -13.41 1.87
C LEU A 163 0.17 -14.35 2.52
N GLY A 164 -0.53 -15.13 1.67
CA GLY A 164 -1.36 -16.24 2.06
C GLY A 164 -0.77 -17.56 1.54
N PHE A 165 -0.73 -18.57 2.40
CA PHE A 165 -0.31 -19.91 2.07
C PHE A 165 -1.50 -20.87 2.22
N ASN A 166 -1.60 -21.86 1.34
CA ASN A 166 -2.65 -22.89 1.38
C ASN A 166 -2.44 -23.92 2.50
N LYS A 167 -1.27 -23.88 3.16
CA LYS A 167 -0.90 -24.70 4.33
C LYS A 167 -0.04 -23.88 5.28
N VAL A 168 0.05 -24.32 6.53
CA VAL A 168 1.01 -23.78 7.49
C VAL A 168 2.43 -24.15 7.04
N VAL A 169 3.29 -23.13 6.97
CA VAL A 169 4.73 -23.28 6.70
C VAL A 169 5.52 -22.73 7.90
N PRO A 170 6.79 -23.13 8.09
CA PRO A 170 7.63 -22.51 9.11
C PRO A 170 7.70 -20.98 8.93
N GLU A 171 7.64 -20.24 10.03
CA GLU A 171 7.63 -18.78 10.03
C GLU A 171 8.83 -18.18 9.28
N GLU A 172 10.01 -18.76 9.43
CA GLU A 172 11.24 -18.36 8.76
C GLU A 172 11.15 -18.47 7.22
N VAL A 173 10.41 -19.47 6.72
CA VAL A 173 10.16 -19.65 5.29
C VAL A 173 9.19 -18.60 4.79
N ALA A 174 8.06 -18.42 5.49
CA ALA A 174 7.08 -17.39 5.16
C ALA A 174 7.69 -16.00 5.15
N HIS A 175 8.54 -15.70 6.15
CA HIS A 175 9.25 -14.42 6.26
C HIS A 175 10.24 -14.23 5.10
N ALA A 176 11.01 -15.24 4.73
CA ALA A 176 11.95 -15.14 3.62
C ALA A 176 11.25 -14.92 2.28
N VAL A 177 10.13 -15.60 2.03
CA VAL A 177 9.34 -15.40 0.82
C VAL A 177 8.70 -14.00 0.79
N ALA A 178 8.17 -13.53 1.93
CA ALA A 178 7.60 -12.17 2.02
C ALA A 178 8.66 -11.09 1.79
N MET A 179 9.87 -11.27 2.32
CA MET A 179 11.03 -10.40 2.06
C MET A 179 11.37 -10.36 0.58
N GLN A 180 11.46 -11.54 -0.07
CA GLN A 180 11.75 -11.63 -1.50
C GLN A 180 10.65 -10.96 -2.33
N ALA A 181 9.38 -11.23 -2.05
CA ALA A 181 8.26 -10.58 -2.73
C ALA A 181 8.31 -9.05 -2.58
N THR A 182 8.67 -8.54 -1.40
CA THR A 182 8.85 -7.10 -1.17
C THR A 182 9.99 -6.51 -2.00
N ALA A 183 11.11 -7.23 -2.12
CA ALA A 183 12.29 -6.75 -2.82
C ALA A 183 12.16 -6.85 -4.35
N MET A 184 11.55 -7.93 -4.84
CA MET A 184 11.49 -8.25 -6.27
C MET A 184 10.21 -7.75 -6.95
N ALA A 185 9.19 -7.36 -6.17
CA ALA A 185 7.91 -6.83 -6.64
C ALA A 185 7.31 -7.66 -7.80
N PRO A 186 7.07 -8.98 -7.61
CA PRO A 186 6.50 -9.83 -8.66
C PRO A 186 5.13 -9.31 -9.10
N ILE A 187 4.83 -9.43 -10.39
CA ILE A 187 3.53 -9.03 -10.93
C ILE A 187 2.49 -10.16 -10.89
N ALA A 188 2.93 -11.39 -10.66
CA ALA A 188 2.08 -12.57 -10.51
C ALA A 188 2.68 -13.55 -9.49
N ILE A 189 1.82 -14.41 -8.92
CA ILE A 189 2.27 -15.50 -8.05
C ILE A 189 2.83 -16.63 -8.92
N ASP A 190 2.06 -17.06 -9.92
CA ASP A 190 2.43 -18.12 -10.86
C ASP A 190 2.26 -17.61 -12.30
N VAL A 191 2.78 -18.37 -13.26
CA VAL A 191 2.64 -18.09 -14.70
C VAL A 191 1.17 -18.02 -15.12
N ALA A 192 0.32 -18.88 -14.54
CA ALA A 192 -1.12 -18.89 -14.80
C ALA A 192 -1.85 -17.61 -14.33
N ASP A 193 -1.27 -16.88 -13.37
CA ASP A 193 -1.83 -15.64 -12.81
C ASP A 193 -1.36 -14.40 -13.59
N CYS A 194 -0.44 -14.56 -14.55
CA CYS A 194 0.04 -13.43 -15.33
C CYS A 194 -1.09 -12.87 -16.20
N PRO A 195 -1.33 -11.53 -16.18
CA PRO A 195 -2.31 -10.91 -17.05
C PRO A 195 -2.01 -11.19 -18.53
N ALA A 196 -3.00 -11.69 -19.26
CA ALA A 196 -2.84 -12.15 -20.64
C ALA A 196 -2.35 -11.06 -21.60
N ASP A 197 -2.77 -9.82 -21.37
CA ASP A 197 -2.35 -8.64 -22.13
C ASP A 197 -0.87 -8.31 -21.88
N VAL A 198 -0.38 -8.44 -20.65
CA VAL A 198 1.05 -8.25 -20.29
C VAL A 198 1.90 -9.30 -20.97
N VAL A 199 1.48 -10.58 -20.94
CA VAL A 199 2.18 -11.68 -21.64
C VAL A 199 2.19 -11.47 -23.16
N ALA A 200 1.05 -11.06 -23.74
CA ALA A 200 0.94 -10.78 -25.16
C ALA A 200 1.82 -9.62 -25.59
N HIS A 201 1.89 -8.56 -24.78
CA HIS A 201 2.73 -7.39 -25.03
C HIS A 201 4.20 -7.75 -25.01
N GLU A 202 4.67 -8.46 -23.99
CA GLU A 202 6.06 -8.92 -23.88
C GLU A 202 6.45 -9.86 -25.03
N ARG A 203 5.54 -10.77 -25.40
CA ARG A 203 5.73 -11.64 -26.56
C ARG A 203 5.93 -10.84 -27.85
N GLN A 204 5.14 -9.78 -28.06
CA GLN A 204 5.25 -8.93 -29.23
C GLN A 204 6.60 -8.19 -29.27
N ILE A 205 7.01 -7.60 -28.13
CA ILE A 205 8.32 -6.93 -27.99
C ILE A 205 9.44 -7.90 -28.33
N ALA A 206 9.39 -9.12 -27.78
CA ALA A 206 10.42 -10.14 -28.03
C ALA A 206 10.47 -10.59 -29.51
N ILE A 207 9.32 -10.71 -30.19
CA ILE A 207 9.23 -10.99 -31.62
C ILE A 207 9.88 -9.87 -32.44
N GLU A 208 9.54 -8.62 -32.14
CA GLU A 208 10.09 -7.46 -32.85
C GLU A 208 11.60 -7.34 -32.65
N ALA A 209 12.08 -7.51 -31.43
CA ALA A 209 13.51 -7.52 -31.13
C ALA A 209 14.26 -8.61 -31.90
N MET A 210 13.68 -9.82 -31.97
CA MET A 210 14.26 -10.91 -32.74
C MET A 210 14.30 -10.63 -34.26
N LYS A 211 13.27 -10.00 -34.81
CA LYS A 211 13.22 -9.64 -36.24
C LYS A 211 14.26 -8.57 -36.61
N GLN A 212 14.59 -7.69 -35.66
CA GLN A 212 15.63 -6.66 -35.87
C GLN A 212 17.06 -7.20 -35.79
N ASP A 213 17.29 -8.39 -35.22
CA ASP A 213 18.62 -9.00 -35.14
C ASP A 213 18.99 -9.60 -36.52
N PRO A 214 20.09 -9.13 -37.14
CA PRO A 214 20.56 -9.64 -38.46
C PRO A 214 20.75 -11.16 -38.49
N LYS A 215 21.06 -11.80 -37.37
CA LYS A 215 21.22 -13.25 -37.23
C LYS A 215 19.93 -14.00 -37.49
N ASN A 216 18.79 -13.34 -37.34
CA ASN A 216 17.46 -13.91 -37.48
C ASN A 216 16.78 -13.50 -38.81
N ALA A 217 17.37 -12.61 -39.61
CA ALA A 217 16.77 -12.02 -40.80
C ALA A 217 16.28 -13.06 -41.86
N LYS A 218 16.80 -14.28 -41.83
CA LYS A 218 16.40 -15.37 -42.74
C LYS A 218 15.48 -16.38 -42.11
N LYS A 219 15.07 -16.20 -40.82
CA LYS A 219 14.19 -17.15 -40.14
C LYS A 219 12.73 -16.85 -40.46
N PRO A 220 11.92 -17.86 -40.80
CA PRO A 220 10.46 -17.69 -40.94
C PRO A 220 9.84 -17.22 -39.61
N ASP A 221 8.77 -16.41 -39.70
CA ASP A 221 8.04 -15.87 -38.53
C ASP A 221 7.61 -16.97 -37.56
N ALA A 222 7.14 -18.12 -38.07
CA ALA A 222 6.76 -19.27 -37.24
C ALA A 222 7.91 -19.85 -36.40
N ILE A 223 9.16 -19.74 -36.87
CA ILE A 223 10.33 -20.16 -36.10
C ILE A 223 10.68 -19.12 -35.05
N ILE A 224 10.60 -17.84 -35.42
CA ILE A 224 10.82 -16.73 -34.47
C ILE A 224 9.83 -16.84 -33.32
N GLU A 225 8.53 -17.04 -33.61
CA GLU A 225 7.50 -17.22 -32.56
C GLU A 225 7.79 -18.41 -31.63
N LYS A 226 8.21 -19.55 -32.16
CA LYS A 226 8.56 -20.71 -31.32
C LYS A 226 9.75 -20.42 -30.39
N ILE A 227 10.76 -19.70 -30.89
CA ILE A 227 11.93 -19.32 -30.10
C ILE A 227 11.50 -18.34 -28.98
N VAL A 228 10.66 -17.35 -29.32
CA VAL A 228 10.14 -16.38 -28.34
C VAL A 228 9.34 -17.08 -27.25
N VAL A 229 8.39 -17.95 -27.62
CA VAL A 229 7.60 -18.70 -26.64
C VAL A 229 8.49 -19.53 -25.69
N GLY A 230 9.54 -20.19 -26.24
CA GLY A 230 10.53 -20.88 -25.41
C GLY A 230 11.37 -19.93 -24.54
N GLY A 231 11.61 -18.70 -25.00
CA GLY A 231 12.35 -17.67 -24.27
C GLY A 231 11.56 -17.02 -23.11
N LEU A 232 10.22 -16.98 -23.20
CA LEU A 232 9.37 -16.41 -22.16
C LEU A 232 9.54 -17.08 -20.79
N GLY A 233 10.00 -18.32 -20.75
CA GLY A 233 10.31 -19.00 -19.49
C GLY A 233 11.39 -18.32 -18.65
N LYS A 234 12.30 -17.55 -19.25
CA LYS A 234 13.27 -16.73 -18.51
C LYS A 234 12.60 -15.48 -17.92
N TRP A 235 11.78 -14.83 -18.70
CA TRP A 235 11.01 -13.68 -18.26
C TRP A 235 10.06 -14.00 -17.12
N PHE A 236 9.35 -15.14 -17.17
CA PHE A 236 8.53 -15.58 -16.05
C PHE A 236 9.30 -15.77 -14.74
N LYS A 237 10.57 -16.19 -14.81
CA LYS A 237 11.44 -16.26 -13.62
C LYS A 237 11.79 -14.91 -13.00
N GLU A 238 11.59 -13.83 -13.74
CA GLU A 238 11.83 -12.48 -13.25
C GLU A 238 10.58 -11.84 -12.66
N ILE A 239 9.39 -12.26 -13.11
CA ILE A 239 8.13 -11.59 -12.77
C ILE A 239 7.14 -12.41 -11.96
N CYS A 240 7.27 -13.77 -11.95
CA CYS A 240 6.37 -14.65 -11.21
C CYS A 240 7.07 -15.16 -9.94
N LEU A 241 6.48 -14.89 -8.78
CA LEU A 241 7.08 -15.17 -7.47
C LEU A 241 7.54 -16.65 -7.35
N LEU A 242 6.70 -17.60 -7.74
CA LEU A 242 6.98 -19.03 -7.59
C LEU A 242 8.11 -19.51 -8.50
N GLN A 243 8.29 -18.90 -9.67
CA GLN A 243 9.33 -19.24 -10.63
C GLN A 243 10.66 -18.53 -10.35
N MET A 244 10.67 -17.47 -9.53
CA MET A 244 11.89 -16.77 -9.17
C MET A 244 12.89 -17.69 -8.47
N PRO A 245 14.22 -17.58 -8.77
CA PRO A 245 15.24 -18.17 -7.93
C PRO A 245 15.08 -17.67 -6.49
N PHE A 246 15.17 -18.56 -5.51
CA PHE A 246 15.05 -18.17 -4.12
C PHE A 246 16.27 -17.36 -3.67
N VAL A 247 16.06 -16.19 -3.09
CA VAL A 247 17.13 -15.21 -2.80
C VAL A 247 18.22 -15.74 -1.86
N LYS A 248 17.92 -16.73 -1.02
CA LYS A 248 18.90 -17.36 -0.10
C LYS A 248 19.56 -18.62 -0.67
N ASP A 249 19.00 -19.19 -1.75
CA ASP A 249 19.55 -20.34 -2.46
C ASP A 249 19.05 -20.30 -3.93
N ASP A 250 19.87 -19.74 -4.80
CA ASP A 250 19.56 -19.54 -6.22
C ASP A 250 19.45 -20.82 -7.05
N LYS A 251 19.78 -21.97 -6.46
CA LYS A 251 19.66 -23.29 -7.12
C LYS A 251 18.25 -23.82 -7.13
N VAL A 252 17.37 -23.29 -6.28
CA VAL A 252 15.96 -23.67 -6.19
C VAL A 252 15.06 -22.47 -6.45
N SER A 253 13.85 -22.73 -6.98
CA SER A 253 12.84 -21.70 -7.07
C SER A 253 12.15 -21.47 -5.71
N VAL A 254 11.43 -20.35 -5.58
CA VAL A 254 10.57 -20.10 -4.40
C VAL A 254 9.57 -21.25 -4.22
N GLU A 255 8.95 -21.73 -5.30
CA GLU A 255 8.05 -22.89 -5.27
C GLU A 255 8.71 -24.12 -4.67
N GLN A 256 9.89 -24.49 -5.20
CA GLN A 256 10.64 -25.65 -4.73
C GLN A 256 11.05 -25.50 -3.26
N HIS A 257 11.46 -24.31 -2.85
CA HIS A 257 11.83 -24.02 -1.47
C HIS A 257 10.66 -24.19 -0.52
N VAL A 258 9.49 -23.65 -0.87
CA VAL A 258 8.27 -23.76 -0.05
C VAL A 258 7.78 -25.21 -0.01
N ALA A 259 7.73 -25.88 -1.16
CA ALA A 259 7.26 -27.26 -1.26
C ALA A 259 8.13 -28.26 -0.46
N ALA A 260 9.41 -27.97 -0.27
CA ALA A 260 10.32 -28.83 0.49
C ALA A 260 10.02 -28.85 2.01
N VAL A 261 9.26 -27.88 2.53
CA VAL A 261 9.00 -27.68 3.97
C VAL A 261 7.51 -27.65 4.33
N ALA A 262 6.61 -27.70 3.33
CA ALA A 262 5.15 -27.62 3.48
C ALA A 262 4.46 -28.97 3.72
#